data_88064d7abbbacf8886d217bd636efef3
#
_entry.id   88064d7abbbacf8886d217bd636efef3
#
_cell.length_a   1.000
_cell.length_b   1.000
_cell.length_c   1.000
_cell.angle_alpha   90.00
_cell.angle_beta   90.00
_cell.angle_gamma   90.00
#
_symmetry.space_group_name_H-M   'P 1'
#
loop_
_entity.id
_entity.type
_entity.pdbx_description
1 polymer ?
#
loop_
_entity_poly.entity_id
_entity_poly.type
_entity_poly.pdbx_seq_one_letter_code
_entity_poly.pdbx_strand_id
1 'polypeptide(L)'
;NIVCNKNVISNYKQGAQIMSERTVFDFRSDTVTRPDDAMRAVMAAAEVGDDVYGDDKTTANLEARVADMLGKPAGLFVSSGTQSNLIAILCHAARGEEFLSGQSYHTVYYEAGGAATLGGVIPCPLPVDTAGRLSAADIDKAVKPDDFHHPVTRLLCLENTVNGRIQTAAHLSDLCAAARRHKLYCHLDGAR
;
A
#
# COMPACT_ATOMS: atom_id res chain seq x y z
N ASN A 1 -24.42 -9.62 10.02
CA ASN A 1 -24.31 -11.03 9.64
C ASN A 1 -23.43 -11.14 8.42
N ILE A 2 -22.13 -11.33 8.62
CA ILE A 2 -21.20 -11.67 7.55
C ILE A 2 -21.36 -13.18 7.31
N VAL A 3 -22.00 -13.56 6.20
CA VAL A 3 -22.07 -14.96 5.77
C VAL A 3 -20.75 -15.29 5.09
N CYS A 4 -19.80 -15.81 5.87
CA CYS A 4 -18.60 -16.40 5.33
C CYS A 4 -18.96 -17.76 4.70
N ASN A 5 -18.87 -17.89 3.41
CA ASN A 5 -19.18 -19.14 2.69
C ASN A 5 -18.14 -20.20 3.03
N LYS A 6 -18.46 -21.12 3.94
CA LYS A 6 -17.59 -22.19 4.44
C LYS A 6 -17.05 -23.12 3.34
N ASN A 7 -17.63 -23.11 2.15
CA ASN A 7 -17.23 -23.99 1.06
C ASN A 7 -15.94 -23.54 0.34
N VAL A 8 -15.57 -22.25 0.43
CA VAL A 8 -14.31 -21.78 -0.15
C VAL A 8 -13.11 -22.22 0.68
N ILE A 9 -13.28 -22.35 2.00
CA ILE A 9 -12.20 -22.78 2.91
C ILE A 9 -11.99 -24.31 2.86
N SER A 10 -13.04 -25.09 2.57
CA SER A 10 -12.97 -26.55 2.48
C SER A 10 -12.11 -27.03 1.30
N ASN A 11 -12.21 -26.39 0.15
CA ASN A 11 -11.44 -26.78 -1.04
C ASN A 11 -9.92 -26.46 -0.90
N TYR A 12 -9.55 -25.50 -0.06
CA TYR A 12 -8.14 -25.22 0.22
C TYR A 12 -7.48 -26.27 1.15
N LYS A 13 -8.27 -26.95 1.99
CA LYS A 13 -7.74 -27.95 2.92
C LYS A 13 -7.55 -29.33 2.30
N GLN A 14 -8.26 -29.68 1.23
CA GLN A 14 -8.15 -31.00 0.60
C GLN A 14 -6.95 -31.14 -0.34
N GLY A 15 -6.37 -30.04 -0.84
CA GLY A 15 -5.16 -30.09 -1.68
C GLY A 15 -3.85 -30.26 -0.90
N ALA A 16 -3.89 -30.15 0.42
CA ALA A 16 -2.69 -30.15 1.26
C ALA A 16 -2.29 -31.54 1.83
N GLN A 17 -3.03 -32.60 1.55
CA GLN A 17 -2.90 -33.86 2.29
C GLN A 17 -2.19 -35.02 1.56
N ILE A 18 -1.68 -34.81 0.35
CA ILE A 18 -0.95 -35.87 -0.37
C ILE A 18 0.33 -35.31 -0.99
N MET A 19 1.34 -35.03 -0.17
CA MET A 19 2.75 -35.03 -0.58
C MET A 19 3.63 -35.08 0.67
N SER A 20 3.89 -36.30 1.18
CA SER A 20 4.92 -36.56 2.17
C SER A 20 6.29 -36.35 1.55
N GLU A 21 7.16 -35.59 2.23
CA GLU A 21 8.62 -35.52 2.07
C GLU A 21 9.23 -34.65 0.98
N ARG A 22 8.49 -33.81 0.27
CA ARG A 22 9.13 -32.76 -0.54
C ARG A 22 9.16 -31.45 0.22
N THR A 23 10.35 -30.87 0.41
CA THR A 23 10.46 -29.47 0.86
C THR A 23 9.78 -28.59 -0.19
N VAL A 24 8.62 -28.02 0.15
CA VAL A 24 7.88 -27.11 -0.73
C VAL A 24 8.31 -25.70 -0.40
N PHE A 25 8.91 -25.03 -1.36
CA PHE A 25 9.17 -23.58 -1.29
C PHE A 25 7.94 -22.84 -1.85
N ASP A 26 7.27 -22.08 -0.98
CA ASP A 26 6.05 -21.36 -1.35
C ASP A 26 6.37 -19.92 -1.74
N PHE A 27 6.28 -19.62 -3.03
CA PHE A 27 6.52 -18.30 -3.60
C PHE A 27 5.24 -17.56 -4.03
N ARG A 28 4.06 -17.98 -3.54
CA ARG A 28 2.79 -17.33 -3.90
C ARG A 28 2.72 -15.89 -3.43
N SER A 29 3.23 -15.60 -2.22
CA SER A 29 3.24 -14.28 -1.61
C SER A 29 4.19 -14.28 -0.41
N ASP A 30 4.79 -13.13 -0.09
CA ASP A 30 5.52 -12.92 1.17
C ASP A 30 4.61 -13.07 2.40
N THR A 31 3.31 -12.86 2.25
CA THR A 31 2.32 -13.02 3.33
C THR A 31 2.20 -14.45 3.86
N VAL A 32 2.72 -15.46 3.16
CA VAL A 32 2.75 -16.85 3.63
C VAL A 32 3.99 -17.15 4.47
N THR A 33 4.96 -16.24 4.56
CA THR A 33 6.16 -16.39 5.39
C THR A 33 5.78 -16.40 6.87
N ARG A 34 6.60 -17.06 7.67
CA ARG A 34 6.36 -17.21 9.11
C ARG A 34 7.58 -16.73 9.89
N PRO A 35 7.41 -16.14 11.07
CA PRO A 35 8.52 -15.80 11.94
C PRO A 35 9.23 -17.10 12.39
N ASP A 36 10.54 -17.07 12.42
CA ASP A 36 11.35 -18.13 13.02
C ASP A 36 11.31 -18.08 14.56
N ASP A 37 12.00 -19.04 15.22
CA ASP A 37 11.97 -19.12 16.68
C ASP A 37 12.65 -17.92 17.35
N ALA A 38 13.70 -17.35 16.75
CA ALA A 38 14.36 -16.16 17.26
C ALA A 38 13.44 -14.94 17.19
N MET A 39 12.76 -14.74 16.07
CA MET A 39 11.76 -13.68 15.93
C MET A 39 10.61 -13.84 16.93
N ARG A 40 10.11 -15.10 17.13
CA ARG A 40 9.07 -15.38 18.12
C ARG A 40 9.49 -15.05 19.54
N ALA A 41 10.74 -15.38 19.89
CA ALA A 41 11.30 -15.08 21.21
C ALA A 41 11.39 -13.57 21.46
N VAL A 42 11.86 -12.80 20.47
CA VAL A 42 11.91 -11.33 20.54
C VAL A 42 10.51 -10.74 20.68
N MET A 43 9.53 -11.22 19.88
CA MET A 43 8.14 -10.76 19.99
C MET A 43 7.55 -11.04 21.36
N ALA A 44 7.81 -12.23 21.95
CA ALA A 44 7.29 -12.59 23.28
C ALA A 44 7.94 -11.79 24.42
N ALA A 45 9.18 -11.35 24.24
CA ALA A 45 9.94 -10.58 25.24
C ALA A 45 9.87 -9.06 25.03
N ALA A 46 9.19 -8.58 23.98
CA ALA A 46 9.11 -7.17 23.70
C ALA A 46 8.45 -6.40 24.83
N GLU A 47 9.07 -5.27 25.23
CA GLU A 47 8.45 -4.31 26.15
C GLU A 47 7.25 -3.68 25.44
N VAL A 48 6.10 -3.67 26.12
CA VAL A 48 4.87 -3.08 25.62
C VAL A 48 4.42 -1.94 26.52
N GLY A 49 3.73 -0.97 25.96
CA GLY A 49 3.19 0.18 26.72
C GLY A 49 1.97 0.75 25.99
N ASP A 50 1.38 1.78 26.57
CA ASP A 50 0.26 2.50 25.98
C ASP A 50 0.80 3.56 25.00
N ASP A 51 0.46 3.42 23.73
CA ASP A 51 0.90 4.34 22.67
C ASP A 51 0.33 5.75 22.85
N VAL A 52 -0.87 5.89 23.42
CA VAL A 52 -1.51 7.19 23.67
C VAL A 52 -0.70 8.04 24.66
N TYR A 53 -0.08 7.39 25.65
CA TYR A 53 0.80 8.06 26.62
C TYR A 53 2.28 8.10 26.17
N GLY A 54 2.61 7.49 25.04
CA GLY A 54 4.00 7.38 24.57
C GLY A 54 4.84 6.39 25.37
N ASP A 55 4.22 5.44 26.04
CA ASP A 55 4.89 4.46 26.91
C ASP A 55 5.37 3.23 26.13
N ASP A 56 4.87 2.99 24.90
CA ASP A 56 5.32 1.89 24.05
C ASP A 56 6.66 2.23 23.36
N LYS A 57 7.75 1.94 24.09
CA LYS A 57 9.10 2.19 23.56
C LYS A 57 9.46 1.32 22.37
N THR A 58 8.89 0.11 22.26
CA THR A 58 9.17 -0.80 21.15
C THR A 58 8.63 -0.22 19.84
N THR A 59 7.40 0.26 19.85
CA THR A 59 6.80 0.94 18.69
C THR A 59 7.51 2.24 18.37
N ALA A 60 7.74 3.10 19.35
CA ALA A 60 8.43 4.38 19.14
C ALA A 60 9.85 4.20 18.55
N ASN A 61 10.60 3.20 19.01
CA ASN A 61 11.92 2.88 18.47
C ASN A 61 11.86 2.37 17.02
N LEU A 62 10.84 1.56 16.67
CA LEU A 62 10.63 1.12 15.31
C LEU A 62 10.34 2.30 14.38
N GLU A 63 9.43 3.17 14.77
CA GLU A 63 9.05 4.36 14.00
C GLU A 63 10.24 5.29 13.77
N ALA A 64 10.99 5.59 14.83
CA ALA A 64 12.19 6.42 14.74
C ALA A 64 13.25 5.81 13.82
N ARG A 65 13.50 4.49 13.96
CA ARG A 65 14.48 3.78 13.13
C ARG A 65 14.11 3.79 11.66
N VAL A 66 12.86 3.51 11.31
CA VAL A 66 12.41 3.51 9.91
C VAL A 66 12.44 4.92 9.34
N ALA A 67 12.02 5.93 10.10
CA ALA A 67 12.13 7.33 9.70
C ALA A 67 13.58 7.72 9.37
N ASP A 68 14.54 7.38 10.25
CA ASP A 68 15.97 7.65 10.04
C ASP A 68 16.52 6.94 8.79
N MET A 69 16.22 5.64 8.64
CA MET A 69 16.65 4.86 7.47
C MET A 69 16.17 5.44 6.13
N LEU A 70 14.98 6.05 6.12
CA LEU A 70 14.37 6.64 4.92
C LEU A 70 14.59 8.16 4.80
N GLY A 71 15.32 8.78 5.74
CA GLY A 71 15.53 10.23 5.79
C GLY A 71 14.22 11.01 5.91
N LYS A 72 13.25 10.49 6.66
CA LYS A 72 11.95 11.11 6.91
C LYS A 72 11.86 11.69 8.31
N PRO A 73 11.03 12.73 8.51
CA PRO A 73 10.91 13.38 9.82
C PRO A 73 10.20 12.52 10.87
N ALA A 74 9.39 11.56 10.47
CA ALA A 74 8.64 10.67 11.36
C ALA A 74 8.24 9.37 10.66
N GLY A 75 7.94 8.34 11.44
CA GLY A 75 7.28 7.11 11.03
C GLY A 75 5.96 6.95 11.79
N LEU A 76 5.08 6.12 11.28
CA LEU A 76 3.84 5.71 11.94
C LEU A 76 3.66 4.21 11.75
N PHE A 77 3.64 3.46 12.85
CA PHE A 77 3.33 2.04 12.81
C PHE A 77 1.82 1.83 12.64
N VAL A 78 1.45 0.95 11.74
CA VAL A 78 0.05 0.59 11.47
C VAL A 78 -0.09 -0.92 11.31
N SER A 79 -1.29 -1.44 11.48
CA SER A 79 -1.55 -2.89 11.50
C SER A 79 -1.49 -3.56 10.12
N SER A 80 -1.55 -2.79 9.03
CA SER A 80 -1.51 -3.33 7.66
C SER A 80 -1.10 -2.28 6.63
N GLY A 81 -0.57 -2.73 5.46
CA GLY A 81 -0.31 -1.86 4.32
C GLY A 81 -1.56 -1.17 3.78
N THR A 82 -2.71 -1.87 3.75
CA THR A 82 -4.00 -1.28 3.38
C THR A 82 -4.38 -0.11 4.28
N GLN A 83 -4.16 -0.23 5.60
CA GLN A 83 -4.37 0.88 6.52
C GLN A 83 -3.41 2.03 6.24
N SER A 84 -2.13 1.73 5.97
CA SER A 84 -1.13 2.73 5.61
C SER A 84 -1.54 3.52 4.36
N ASN A 85 -1.91 2.83 3.29
CA ASN A 85 -2.36 3.45 2.05
C ASN A 85 -3.59 4.32 2.25
N LEU A 86 -4.58 3.82 2.99
CA LEU A 86 -5.80 4.59 3.30
C LEU A 86 -5.48 5.87 4.07
N ILE A 87 -4.66 5.79 5.12
CA ILE A 87 -4.24 6.96 5.89
C ILE A 87 -3.51 7.96 4.99
N ALA A 88 -2.56 7.50 4.17
CA ALA A 88 -1.84 8.37 3.25
C ALA A 88 -2.77 9.09 2.26
N ILE A 89 -3.73 8.38 1.68
CA ILE A 89 -4.72 8.99 0.76
C ILE A 89 -5.55 10.04 1.51
N LEU A 90 -6.06 9.72 2.70
CA LEU A 90 -6.91 10.63 3.47
C LEU A 90 -6.15 11.84 4.05
N CYS A 91 -4.84 11.75 4.23
CA CYS A 91 -4.00 12.89 4.61
C CYS A 91 -3.81 13.90 3.47
N HIS A 92 -3.95 13.48 2.22
CA HIS A 92 -3.63 14.30 1.05
C HIS A 92 -4.83 14.67 0.20
N ALA A 93 -5.94 13.97 0.34
CA ALA A 93 -7.16 14.21 -0.44
C ALA A 93 -8.40 14.20 0.46
N ALA A 94 -9.26 15.19 0.28
CA ALA A 94 -10.52 15.32 0.99
C ALA A 94 -11.65 14.62 0.24
N ARG A 95 -12.80 14.49 0.90
CA ARG A 95 -14.05 13.98 0.29
C ARG A 95 -14.40 14.76 -0.98
N GLY A 96 -14.65 14.06 -2.07
CA GLY A 96 -14.96 14.64 -3.37
C GLY A 96 -13.73 15.03 -4.21
N GLU A 97 -12.53 14.96 -3.64
CA GLU A 97 -11.29 15.10 -4.38
C GLU A 97 -10.83 13.76 -4.98
N GLU A 98 -9.81 13.77 -5.82
CA GLU A 98 -9.39 12.64 -6.63
C GLU A 98 -7.91 12.31 -6.43
N PHE A 99 -7.57 11.01 -6.48
CA PHE A 99 -6.20 10.56 -6.62
C PHE A 99 -6.01 9.75 -7.90
N LEU A 100 -4.86 9.94 -8.54
CA LEU A 100 -4.42 9.16 -9.70
C LEU A 100 -3.63 7.93 -9.22
N SER A 101 -3.83 6.78 -9.86
CA SER A 101 -3.05 5.57 -9.58
C SER A 101 -3.11 4.60 -10.76
N GLY A 102 -2.15 3.69 -10.87
CA GLY A 102 -2.21 2.63 -11.88
C GLY A 102 -3.43 1.74 -11.67
N GLN A 103 -4.12 1.37 -12.76
CA GLN A 103 -5.34 0.56 -12.70
C GLN A 103 -5.16 -0.80 -12.03
N SER A 104 -3.93 -1.34 -12.02
CA SER A 104 -3.56 -2.61 -11.38
C SER A 104 -2.85 -2.44 -10.04
N TYR A 105 -2.69 -1.20 -9.55
CA TYR A 105 -2.01 -0.92 -8.30
C TYR A 105 -2.89 -1.28 -7.10
N HIS A 106 -2.27 -1.60 -5.99
CA HIS A 106 -2.92 -2.12 -4.79
C HIS A 106 -4.01 -1.16 -4.29
N THR A 107 -3.75 0.13 -4.24
CA THR A 107 -4.68 1.18 -3.81
C THR A 107 -5.99 1.24 -4.61
N VAL A 108 -5.97 0.79 -5.87
CA VAL A 108 -7.15 0.75 -6.74
C VAL A 108 -7.80 -0.63 -6.75
N TYR A 109 -6.98 -1.68 -6.85
CA TYR A 109 -7.48 -3.01 -7.21
C TYR A 109 -7.73 -3.93 -6.00
N TYR A 110 -6.93 -3.83 -4.92
CA TYR A 110 -6.92 -4.81 -3.83
C TYR A 110 -7.41 -4.29 -2.47
N GLU A 111 -7.84 -3.02 -2.36
CA GLU A 111 -8.23 -2.39 -1.09
C GLU A 111 -9.75 -2.18 -0.93
N ALA A 112 -10.55 -2.98 -1.64
CA ALA A 112 -12.02 -2.99 -1.56
C ALA A 112 -12.68 -1.60 -1.72
N GLY A 113 -12.01 -0.67 -2.44
CA GLY A 113 -12.48 0.69 -2.63
C GLY A 113 -12.49 1.53 -1.34
N GLY A 114 -11.62 1.21 -0.38
CA GLY A 114 -11.57 1.87 0.93
C GLY A 114 -11.47 3.39 0.87
N ALA A 115 -10.67 3.93 -0.04
CA ALA A 115 -10.56 5.38 -0.25
C ALA A 115 -11.90 6.03 -0.61
N ALA A 116 -12.69 5.39 -1.47
CA ALA A 116 -14.01 5.87 -1.87
C ALA A 116 -15.05 5.67 -0.76
N THR A 117 -15.09 4.48 -0.15
CA THR A 117 -16.15 4.12 0.81
C THR A 117 -15.98 4.78 2.17
N LEU A 118 -14.74 4.91 2.66
CA LEU A 118 -14.45 5.50 3.97
C LEU A 118 -14.10 6.99 3.87
N GLY A 119 -13.32 7.36 2.87
CA GLY A 119 -12.86 8.74 2.68
C GLY A 119 -13.73 9.58 1.75
N GLY A 120 -14.48 8.95 0.87
CA GLY A 120 -15.18 9.65 -0.21
C GLY A 120 -14.22 10.25 -1.23
N VAL A 121 -12.97 9.72 -1.30
CA VAL A 121 -11.95 10.15 -2.26
C VAL A 121 -12.10 9.34 -3.54
N ILE A 122 -12.11 10.00 -4.68
CA ILE A 122 -12.41 9.38 -5.98
C ILE A 122 -11.12 8.76 -6.55
N PRO A 123 -11.06 7.44 -6.80
CA PRO A 123 -9.94 6.85 -7.53
C PRO A 123 -10.05 7.16 -9.03
N CYS A 124 -8.97 7.58 -9.65
CA CYS A 124 -8.82 7.73 -11.09
C CYS A 124 -7.77 6.72 -11.59
N PRO A 125 -8.20 5.53 -12.04
CA PRO A 125 -7.30 4.51 -12.55
C PRO A 125 -6.69 4.93 -13.88
N LEU A 126 -5.35 4.85 -13.98
CA LEU A 126 -4.60 5.12 -15.20
C LEU A 126 -4.12 3.81 -15.85
N PRO A 127 -4.02 3.76 -17.18
CA PRO A 127 -3.46 2.60 -17.86
C PRO A 127 -1.99 2.39 -17.46
N VAL A 128 -1.59 1.13 -17.36
CA VAL A 128 -0.21 0.73 -17.15
C VAL A 128 0.26 -0.16 -18.29
N ASP A 129 1.56 -0.14 -18.57
CA ASP A 129 2.16 -1.04 -19.55
C ASP A 129 2.25 -2.48 -19.03
N THR A 130 2.80 -3.38 -19.85
CA THR A 130 2.98 -4.80 -19.49
C THR A 130 3.94 -5.02 -18.32
N ALA A 131 4.76 -4.02 -17.98
CA ALA A 131 5.64 -4.02 -16.80
C ALA A 131 5.01 -3.33 -15.58
N GLY A 132 3.74 -2.93 -15.66
CA GLY A 132 3.03 -2.23 -14.59
C GLY A 132 3.41 -0.77 -14.45
N ARG A 133 4.02 -0.16 -15.47
CA ARG A 133 4.50 1.23 -15.40
C ARG A 133 3.44 2.21 -15.88
N LEU A 134 3.27 3.29 -15.13
CA LEU A 134 2.54 4.48 -15.56
C LEU A 134 3.36 5.29 -16.57
N SER A 135 2.69 6.10 -17.34
CA SER A 135 3.31 7.09 -18.23
C SER A 135 3.12 8.51 -17.66
N ALA A 136 4.16 9.34 -17.68
CA ALA A 136 4.06 10.75 -17.31
C ALA A 136 3.03 11.49 -18.19
N ALA A 137 2.92 11.13 -19.47
CA ALA A 137 1.93 11.70 -20.37
C ALA A 137 0.49 11.37 -19.99
N ASP A 138 0.24 10.19 -19.41
CA ASP A 138 -1.09 9.83 -18.95
C ASP A 138 -1.46 10.55 -17.65
N ILE A 139 -0.47 10.83 -16.79
CA ILE A 139 -0.66 11.72 -15.62
C ILE A 139 -1.04 13.12 -16.09
N ASP A 140 -0.27 13.71 -17.03
CA ASP A 140 -0.53 15.05 -17.54
C ASP A 140 -1.94 15.18 -18.16
N LYS A 141 -2.43 14.13 -18.82
CA LYS A 141 -3.79 14.11 -19.42
C LYS A 141 -4.89 13.89 -18.40
N ALA A 142 -4.62 13.20 -17.31
CA ALA A 142 -5.63 12.81 -16.34
C ALA A 142 -5.96 13.91 -15.33
N VAL A 143 -5.01 14.82 -15.07
CA VAL A 143 -5.25 15.94 -14.16
C VAL A 143 -6.38 16.80 -14.70
N LYS A 144 -7.41 16.97 -13.89
CA LYS A 144 -8.60 17.73 -14.26
C LYS A 144 -8.31 19.24 -14.27
N PRO A 145 -8.96 20.00 -15.18
CA PRO A 145 -8.93 21.46 -15.13
C PRO A 145 -9.63 21.97 -13.87
N ASP A 146 -9.32 23.20 -13.49
CA ASP A 146 -10.03 23.90 -12.41
C ASP A 146 -11.43 24.32 -12.92
N ASP A 147 -12.38 23.39 -12.74
CA ASP A 147 -13.76 23.52 -13.20
C ASP A 147 -14.66 22.79 -12.21
N PHE A 148 -15.76 23.44 -11.80
CA PHE A 148 -16.68 22.90 -10.80
C PHE A 148 -17.39 21.60 -11.19
N HIS A 149 -17.33 21.19 -12.46
CA HIS A 149 -17.85 19.90 -12.93
C HIS A 149 -16.90 18.73 -12.66
N HIS A 150 -15.65 18.99 -12.27
CA HIS A 150 -14.63 17.99 -12.08
C HIS A 150 -14.16 17.88 -10.62
N PRO A 151 -13.80 16.68 -10.16
CA PRO A 151 -13.11 16.56 -8.89
C PRO A 151 -11.73 17.21 -8.98
N VAL A 152 -11.26 17.79 -7.88
CA VAL A 152 -9.89 18.32 -7.81
C VAL A 152 -8.91 17.16 -7.67
N THR A 153 -7.99 17.02 -8.63
CA THR A 153 -6.91 16.02 -8.55
C THR A 153 -5.85 16.48 -7.55
N ARG A 154 -5.56 15.69 -6.51
CA ARG A 154 -4.66 16.06 -5.42
C ARG A 154 -3.42 15.21 -5.28
N LEU A 155 -3.52 13.93 -5.59
CA LEU A 155 -2.53 12.94 -5.21
C LEU A 155 -2.22 12.01 -6.37
N LEU A 156 -0.96 11.64 -6.52
CA LEU A 156 -0.50 10.51 -7.32
C LEU A 156 -0.05 9.39 -6.38
N CYS A 157 -0.72 8.24 -6.44
CA CYS A 157 -0.30 7.02 -5.76
C CYS A 157 0.54 6.15 -6.71
N LEU A 158 1.74 5.85 -6.28
CA LEU A 158 2.70 4.98 -6.95
C LEU A 158 2.87 3.68 -6.16
N GLU A 159 3.36 2.63 -6.81
CA GLU A 159 3.61 1.34 -6.18
C GLU A 159 4.95 0.75 -6.64
N ASN A 160 5.68 0.12 -5.72
CA ASN A 160 6.89 -0.65 -5.99
C ASN A 160 7.00 -1.81 -4.97
N THR A 161 7.02 -3.06 -5.40
CA THR A 161 6.95 -3.58 -6.77
C THR A 161 5.51 -3.74 -7.26
N VAL A 162 5.28 -3.57 -8.57
CA VAL A 162 3.95 -3.82 -9.16
C VAL A 162 3.90 -5.27 -9.66
N ASN A 163 3.11 -6.12 -9.01
CA ASN A 163 2.99 -7.55 -9.36
C ASN A 163 4.37 -8.24 -9.52
N GLY A 164 5.29 -7.96 -8.59
CA GLY A 164 6.66 -8.49 -8.59
C GLY A 164 7.62 -7.82 -9.58
N ARG A 165 7.21 -6.78 -10.27
CA ARG A 165 8.06 -6.03 -11.21
C ARG A 165 8.58 -4.75 -10.58
N ILE A 166 9.91 -4.59 -10.60
CA ILE A 166 10.58 -3.41 -10.02
C ILE A 166 10.32 -2.18 -10.89
N GLN A 167 9.89 -1.10 -10.27
CA GLN A 167 9.86 0.24 -10.85
C GLN A 167 11.20 0.92 -10.51
N THR A 168 11.95 1.34 -11.52
CA THR A 168 13.27 1.95 -11.27
C THR A 168 13.13 3.31 -10.59
N ALA A 169 14.13 3.70 -9.79
CA ALA A 169 14.14 5.00 -9.13
C ALA A 169 14.05 6.16 -10.13
N ALA A 170 14.71 6.04 -11.30
CA ALA A 170 14.63 7.03 -12.36
C ALA A 170 13.18 7.18 -12.86
N HIS A 171 12.51 6.06 -13.15
CA HIS A 171 11.12 6.08 -13.60
C HIS A 171 10.18 6.70 -12.55
N LEU A 172 10.29 6.30 -11.28
CA LEU A 172 9.49 6.90 -10.21
C LEU A 172 9.77 8.40 -10.05
N SER A 173 11.02 8.82 -10.21
CA SER A 173 11.41 10.23 -10.18
C SER A 173 10.74 11.04 -11.31
N ASP A 174 10.67 10.49 -12.52
CA ASP A 174 10.00 11.11 -13.67
C ASP A 174 8.51 11.28 -13.43
N LEU A 175 7.85 10.26 -12.85
CA LEU A 175 6.43 10.33 -12.48
C LEU A 175 6.19 11.37 -11.38
N CYS A 176 7.04 11.42 -10.36
CA CYS A 176 6.98 12.46 -9.33
C CYS A 176 7.24 13.86 -9.91
N ALA A 177 8.09 13.99 -10.92
CA ALA A 177 8.30 15.26 -11.62
C ALA A 177 7.03 15.68 -12.38
N ALA A 178 6.33 14.74 -13.04
CA ALA A 178 5.04 14.99 -13.65
C ALA A 178 4.00 15.48 -12.62
N ALA A 179 3.87 14.76 -11.50
CA ALA A 179 2.97 15.15 -10.42
C ALA A 179 3.26 16.57 -9.90
N ARG A 180 4.53 16.91 -9.68
CA ARG A 180 4.95 18.26 -9.22
C ARG A 180 4.58 19.37 -10.18
N ARG A 181 4.61 19.15 -11.51
CA ARG A 181 4.15 20.15 -12.49
C ARG A 181 2.70 20.57 -12.25
N HIS A 182 1.89 19.64 -11.77
CA HIS A 182 0.47 19.84 -11.45
C HIS A 182 0.20 20.10 -9.97
N LYS A 183 1.24 20.29 -9.16
CA LYS A 183 1.14 20.51 -7.70
C LYS A 183 0.47 19.35 -6.95
N LEU A 184 0.54 18.14 -7.48
CA LEU A 184 0.03 16.95 -6.80
C LEU A 184 1.02 16.50 -5.72
N TYR A 185 0.48 15.97 -4.64
CA TYR A 185 1.24 15.16 -3.69
C TYR A 185 1.60 13.81 -4.32
N CYS A 186 2.62 13.15 -3.77
CA CYS A 186 3.00 11.80 -4.17
C CYS A 186 3.02 10.88 -2.95
N HIS A 187 2.35 9.76 -3.07
CA HIS A 187 2.43 8.63 -2.16
C HIS A 187 3.09 7.46 -2.88
N LEU A 188 3.99 6.76 -2.21
CA LEU A 188 4.59 5.52 -2.70
C LEU A 188 4.22 4.37 -1.75
N ASP A 189 3.43 3.42 -2.26
CA ASP A 189 3.34 2.10 -1.65
C ASP A 189 4.64 1.34 -1.92
N GLY A 190 5.49 1.30 -0.93
CA GLY A 190 6.80 0.66 -0.98
C GLY A 190 6.82 -0.66 -0.23
N ALA A 191 5.78 -1.45 -0.33
CA ALA A 191 5.62 -2.69 0.44
C ALA A 191 6.75 -3.71 0.23
N ARG A 192 7.55 -3.57 -0.87
CA ARG A 192 8.68 -4.48 -1.15
C ARG A 192 9.88 -3.75 -1.72
#